data_3f921528d9d29c137b127d8614821368
#
_entry.id   3f921528d9d29c137b127d8614821368
#
_cell.length_a   1.000
_cell.length_b   1.000
_cell.length_c   1.000
_cell.angle_alpha   90.00
_cell.angle_beta   90.00
_cell.angle_gamma   90.00
#
_symmetry.space_group_name_H-M   'P 1'
#
loop_
_entity.id
_entity.type
_entity.pdbx_description
1 polymer ?
#
loop_
_entity_poly.entity_id
_entity_poly.type
_entity_poly.pdbx_seq_one_letter_code
_entity_poly.pdbx_strand_id
1 'polypeptide(L)'
;LLPNIIGQFTGISPEKIIYHPHLVGGSFGKRTEFGMIVLAALASIQLQKPIKLILTREDDMAFSHPRTPTVQNLEAVTSGKECLGYKQEIASATMQFDKMMPDFLRNPIVDGMPVESDQKIEGFTVVGSDNWYDIENQTVNYFRQSSIEDAIPVRNVRSVGNNYTVFATETFIDEVSHELKVDPMSFRLNYLKGIGVNEGSNTPSSFGGGKRLANVLKVASGIANYGIVSPRDGEGMGIAITGAENRWAPCFLALIANVKVDKSSAAIDVQKLTCVLDVGC
;
A
#
# COMPACT_ATOMS: atom_id res chain seq x y z
N LEU A 1 -0.46 21.02 -14.32
CA LEU A 1 -1.60 20.34 -13.71
C LEU A 1 -2.39 21.27 -12.78
N LEU A 2 -1.79 21.78 -11.68
CA LEU A 2 -2.49 22.56 -10.67
C LEU A 2 -3.14 23.86 -11.20
N PRO A 3 -2.48 24.69 -12.04
CA PRO A 3 -3.14 25.84 -12.65
C PRO A 3 -4.39 25.47 -13.46
N ASN A 4 -4.37 24.34 -14.19
CA ASN A 4 -5.52 23.88 -14.95
C ASN A 4 -6.70 23.51 -14.03
N ILE A 5 -6.43 22.84 -12.93
CA ILE A 5 -7.46 22.48 -11.94
C ILE A 5 -8.06 23.75 -11.32
N ILE A 6 -7.22 24.68 -10.87
CA ILE A 6 -7.72 25.94 -10.30
C ILE A 6 -8.54 26.71 -11.36
N GLY A 7 -8.04 26.80 -12.58
CA GLY A 7 -8.74 27.46 -13.68
C GLY A 7 -10.12 26.87 -13.97
N GLN A 8 -10.23 25.55 -13.92
CA GLN A 8 -11.49 24.84 -14.13
C GLN A 8 -12.58 25.22 -13.11
N PHE A 9 -12.20 25.44 -11.86
CA PHE A 9 -13.13 25.81 -10.79
C PHE A 9 -13.35 27.32 -10.64
N THR A 10 -12.39 28.14 -11.06
CA THR A 10 -12.43 29.59 -10.84
C THR A 10 -12.79 30.38 -12.11
N GLY A 11 -12.74 29.75 -13.28
CA GLY A 11 -12.88 30.44 -14.57
C GLY A 11 -11.66 31.29 -14.96
N ILE A 12 -10.59 31.29 -14.19
CA ILE A 12 -9.36 32.05 -14.49
C ILE A 12 -8.52 31.21 -15.46
N SER A 13 -8.03 31.87 -16.53
CA SER A 13 -7.10 31.21 -17.46
C SER A 13 -5.87 30.65 -16.72
N PRO A 14 -5.48 29.37 -16.94
CA PRO A 14 -4.34 28.76 -16.27
C PRO A 14 -3.02 29.53 -16.38
N GLU A 15 -2.83 30.27 -17.49
CA GLU A 15 -1.64 31.07 -17.72
C GLU A 15 -1.54 32.28 -16.77
N LYS A 16 -2.67 32.72 -16.20
CA LYS A 16 -2.73 33.79 -15.20
C LYS A 16 -2.57 33.30 -13.76
N ILE A 17 -2.43 31.97 -13.54
CA ILE A 17 -2.30 31.39 -12.25
C ILE A 17 -0.83 31.07 -11.96
N ILE A 18 -0.25 31.76 -11.00
CA ILE A 18 1.12 31.53 -10.54
C ILE A 18 1.06 30.71 -9.26
N TYR A 19 1.64 29.52 -9.32
CA TYR A 19 1.75 28.63 -8.15
C TYR A 19 3.18 28.63 -7.60
N HIS A 20 3.31 28.93 -6.32
CA HIS A 20 4.57 28.92 -5.59
C HIS A 20 4.62 27.69 -4.66
N PRO A 21 5.28 26.59 -5.05
CA PRO A 21 5.41 25.43 -4.17
C PRO A 21 6.32 25.74 -2.98
N HIS A 22 5.91 25.33 -1.81
CA HIS A 22 6.71 25.43 -0.60
C HIS A 22 7.15 24.04 -0.13
N LEU A 23 8.25 23.98 0.60
CA LEU A 23 8.70 22.75 1.26
C LEU A 23 7.66 22.30 2.29
N VAL A 24 7.44 20.99 2.34
CA VAL A 24 6.49 20.37 3.28
C VAL A 24 7.18 19.26 4.06
N GLY A 25 6.83 19.12 5.33
CA GLY A 25 7.40 18.12 6.23
C GLY A 25 6.79 16.72 6.11
N GLY A 26 6.16 16.43 5.00
CA GLY A 26 5.48 15.17 4.73
C GLY A 26 4.03 15.40 4.27
N SER A 27 3.48 14.44 3.56
CA SER A 27 2.12 14.56 3.01
C SER A 27 1.25 13.34 3.26
N PHE A 28 1.83 12.16 3.36
CA PHE A 28 1.14 10.89 3.62
C PHE A 28 -0.06 10.60 2.68
N GLY A 29 0.02 11.12 1.45
CA GLY A 29 -1.05 11.06 0.45
C GLY A 29 -1.91 12.34 0.37
N LYS A 30 -2.06 13.12 1.43
CA LYS A 30 -2.94 14.31 1.48
C LYS A 30 -2.64 15.36 0.41
N ARG A 31 -1.37 15.53 0.02
CA ARG A 31 -0.97 16.54 -0.97
C ARG A 31 -1.29 16.14 -2.42
N THR A 32 -1.84 14.97 -2.64
CA THR A 32 -2.45 14.61 -3.93
C THR A 32 -3.88 15.13 -4.06
N GLU A 33 -4.44 15.73 -3.00
CA GLU A 33 -5.76 16.37 -3.00
C GLU A 33 -5.62 17.87 -3.21
N PHE A 34 -6.35 18.40 -4.19
CA PHE A 34 -6.27 19.82 -4.58
C PHE A 34 -7.39 20.67 -4.01
N GLY A 35 -8.38 20.08 -3.35
CA GLY A 35 -9.56 20.74 -2.85
C GLY A 35 -9.27 21.98 -2.00
N MET A 36 -8.28 21.88 -1.12
CA MET A 36 -7.87 22.99 -0.25
C MET A 36 -7.38 24.22 -1.01
N ILE A 37 -6.61 23.99 -2.08
CA ILE A 37 -6.06 25.07 -2.91
C ILE A 37 -7.20 25.75 -3.68
N VAL A 38 -8.12 24.95 -4.21
CA VAL A 38 -9.32 25.45 -4.91
C VAL A 38 -10.19 26.26 -3.95
N LEU A 39 -10.45 25.76 -2.73
CA LEU A 39 -11.23 26.49 -1.72
C LEU A 39 -10.59 27.84 -1.35
N ALA A 40 -9.27 27.87 -1.16
CA ALA A 40 -8.57 29.12 -0.86
C ALA A 40 -8.68 30.12 -2.03
N ALA A 41 -8.57 29.64 -3.27
CA ALA A 41 -8.73 30.49 -4.46
C ALA A 41 -10.15 31.03 -4.58
N LEU A 42 -11.17 30.19 -4.43
CA LEU A 42 -12.57 30.61 -4.46
C LEU A 42 -12.91 31.62 -3.36
N ALA A 43 -12.46 31.37 -2.13
CA ALA A 43 -12.64 32.30 -1.01
C ALA A 43 -11.99 33.66 -1.28
N SER A 44 -10.77 33.66 -1.86
CA SER A 44 -10.07 34.91 -2.24
C SER A 44 -10.83 35.70 -3.31
N ILE A 45 -11.36 35.00 -4.31
CA ILE A 45 -12.16 35.60 -5.35
C ILE A 45 -13.45 36.20 -4.78
N GLN A 46 -14.16 35.48 -3.96
CA GLN A 46 -15.43 35.93 -3.40
C GLN A 46 -15.25 37.11 -2.44
N LEU A 47 -14.22 37.10 -1.61
CA LEU A 47 -13.95 38.14 -0.63
C LEU A 47 -13.12 39.30 -1.20
N GLN A 48 -12.58 39.16 -2.40
CA GLN A 48 -11.70 40.15 -3.03
C GLN A 48 -10.52 40.57 -2.16
N LYS A 49 -9.95 39.58 -1.42
CA LYS A 49 -8.84 39.78 -0.46
C LYS A 49 -7.87 38.58 -0.50
N PRO A 50 -6.60 38.81 -0.13
CA PRO A 50 -5.69 37.72 0.14
C PRO A 50 -6.22 36.82 1.27
N ILE A 51 -6.15 35.51 1.08
CA ILE A 51 -6.66 34.52 2.02
C ILE A 51 -5.53 33.59 2.46
N LYS A 52 -5.46 33.32 3.75
CA LYS A 52 -4.71 32.23 4.33
C LYS A 52 -5.73 31.22 4.91
N LEU A 53 -5.85 30.06 4.26
CA LEU A 53 -6.76 29.01 4.69
C LEU A 53 -5.99 27.98 5.51
N ILE A 54 -6.46 27.73 6.73
CA ILE A 54 -5.95 26.68 7.63
C ILE A 54 -7.17 25.90 8.12
N LEU A 55 -7.18 24.60 7.89
CA LEU A 55 -8.17 23.71 8.51
C LEU A 55 -7.76 23.36 9.92
N THR A 56 -8.74 23.24 10.81
CA THR A 56 -8.54 22.61 12.11
C THR A 56 -8.30 21.10 11.92
N ARG A 57 -7.91 20.39 12.97
CA ARG A 57 -7.78 18.94 12.91
C ARG A 57 -9.14 18.28 12.69
N GLU A 58 -10.17 18.79 13.29
CA GLU A 58 -11.56 18.32 13.17
C GLU A 58 -12.06 18.48 11.73
N ASP A 59 -11.83 19.64 11.13
CA ASP A 59 -12.18 19.88 9.72
C ASP A 59 -11.42 18.95 8.79
N ASP A 60 -10.09 18.80 9.01
CA ASP A 60 -9.26 17.92 8.20
C ASP A 60 -9.72 16.47 8.30
N MET A 61 -10.10 15.99 9.47
CA MET A 61 -10.62 14.63 9.65
C MET A 61 -12.03 14.46 9.05
N ALA A 62 -12.90 15.46 9.16
CA ALA A 62 -14.26 15.40 8.64
C ALA A 62 -14.30 15.43 7.10
N PHE A 63 -13.42 16.20 6.47
CA PHE A 63 -13.41 16.42 5.02
C PHE A 63 -12.28 15.71 4.27
N SER A 64 -11.46 14.95 4.97
CA SER A 64 -10.42 14.12 4.31
C SER A 64 -11.03 12.93 3.60
N HIS A 65 -10.43 12.58 2.48
CA HIS A 65 -10.79 11.38 1.74
C HIS A 65 -10.24 10.14 2.46
N PRO A 66 -11.09 9.15 2.73
CA PRO A 66 -10.66 7.92 3.40
C PRO A 66 -9.89 7.00 2.46
N ARG A 67 -9.24 6.00 3.04
CA ARG A 67 -8.74 4.84 2.31
C ARG A 67 -9.92 4.05 1.75
N THR A 68 -9.73 3.41 0.60
CA THR A 68 -10.77 2.53 0.05
C THR A 68 -11.04 1.35 1.01
N PRO A 69 -12.30 1.03 1.28
CA PRO A 69 -12.62 -0.25 1.88
C PRO A 69 -12.32 -1.37 0.90
N THR A 70 -11.85 -2.51 1.40
CA THR A 70 -11.50 -3.68 0.59
C THR A 70 -12.11 -4.95 1.17
N VAL A 71 -12.51 -5.85 0.27
CA VAL A 71 -12.79 -7.24 0.60
C VAL A 71 -11.80 -8.09 -0.17
N GLN A 72 -11.13 -9.01 0.51
CA GLN A 72 -10.14 -9.85 -0.11
C GLN A 72 -10.42 -11.33 0.22
N ASN A 73 -10.38 -12.16 -0.80
CA ASN A 73 -10.46 -13.60 -0.69
C ASN A 73 -9.12 -14.20 -1.09
N LEU A 74 -8.57 -15.03 -0.22
CA LEU A 74 -7.28 -15.68 -0.45
C LEU A 74 -7.46 -17.20 -0.38
N GLU A 75 -6.83 -17.90 -1.29
CA GLU A 75 -6.87 -19.35 -1.39
C GLU A 75 -5.45 -19.89 -1.60
N ALA A 76 -5.14 -21.03 -1.01
CA ALA A 76 -3.90 -21.74 -1.25
C ALA A 76 -4.16 -23.21 -1.59
N VAL A 77 -3.34 -23.74 -2.48
CA VAL A 77 -3.27 -25.16 -2.77
C VAL A 77 -2.03 -25.72 -2.11
N THR A 78 -2.21 -26.71 -1.25
CA THR A 78 -1.13 -27.28 -0.44
C THR A 78 -0.98 -28.78 -0.69
N SER A 79 0.24 -29.30 -0.57
CA SER A 79 0.53 -30.73 -0.60
C SER A 79 1.68 -31.05 0.36
N GLY A 80 1.45 -31.97 1.28
CA GLY A 80 2.43 -32.26 2.35
C GLY A 80 2.72 -31.03 3.20
N LYS A 81 3.94 -30.51 3.12
CA LYS A 81 4.36 -29.26 3.79
C LYS A 81 4.63 -28.11 2.83
N GLU A 82 4.15 -28.23 1.60
CA GLU A 82 4.41 -27.27 0.54
C GLU A 82 3.14 -26.52 0.12
N CYS A 83 3.27 -25.25 -0.19
CA CYS A 83 2.27 -24.43 -0.84
C CYS A 83 2.59 -24.42 -2.34
N LEU A 84 1.71 -25.02 -3.13
CA LEU A 84 1.87 -25.17 -4.58
C LEU A 84 1.18 -24.07 -5.37
N GLY A 85 0.21 -23.39 -4.76
CA GLY A 85 -0.56 -22.35 -5.41
C GLY A 85 -1.08 -21.32 -4.43
N TYR A 86 -1.20 -20.09 -4.92
CA TYR A 86 -1.70 -18.93 -4.19
C TYR A 86 -2.61 -18.12 -5.09
N LYS A 87 -3.78 -17.76 -4.58
CA LYS A 87 -4.74 -16.89 -5.27
C LYS A 87 -5.17 -15.79 -4.33
N GLN A 88 -5.21 -14.56 -4.84
CA GLN A 88 -5.74 -13.41 -4.12
C GLN A 88 -6.76 -12.68 -5.01
N GLU A 89 -7.95 -12.50 -4.52
CA GLU A 89 -9.01 -11.73 -5.15
C GLU A 89 -9.26 -10.48 -4.32
N ILE A 90 -9.19 -9.31 -4.96
CA ILE A 90 -9.30 -8.01 -4.29
C ILE A 90 -10.48 -7.27 -4.88
N ALA A 91 -11.49 -6.97 -4.08
CA ALA A 91 -12.60 -6.11 -4.44
C ALA A 91 -12.46 -4.77 -3.69
N SER A 92 -12.34 -3.68 -4.43
CA SER A 92 -12.22 -2.32 -3.86
C SER A 92 -12.58 -1.23 -4.86
N ALA A 93 -12.77 -0.01 -4.38
CA ALA A 93 -12.79 1.17 -5.22
C ALA A 93 -11.38 1.55 -5.69
N THR A 94 -11.26 2.16 -6.86
CA THR A 94 -10.02 2.78 -7.30
C THR A 94 -9.77 4.10 -6.57
N MET A 95 -8.53 4.56 -6.55
CA MET A 95 -8.17 5.84 -5.94
C MET A 95 -8.55 7.04 -6.82
N GLN A 96 -9.18 6.78 -7.96
CA GLN A 96 -9.70 7.77 -8.90
C GLN A 96 -8.66 8.81 -9.36
N PHE A 97 -7.41 8.41 -9.48
CA PHE A 97 -6.36 9.28 -10.03
C PHE A 97 -6.67 9.69 -11.46
N ASP A 98 -7.27 8.81 -12.21
CA ASP A 98 -7.72 9.05 -13.57
C ASP A 98 -8.68 10.24 -13.66
N LYS A 99 -9.59 10.42 -12.70
CA LYS A 99 -10.52 11.54 -12.67
C LYS A 99 -9.84 12.88 -12.33
N MET A 100 -8.64 12.85 -11.77
CA MET A 100 -7.88 14.04 -11.37
C MET A 100 -6.79 14.42 -12.36
N MET A 101 -6.42 13.53 -13.27
CA MET A 101 -5.37 13.78 -14.25
C MET A 101 -5.95 14.32 -15.56
N PRO A 102 -5.24 15.25 -16.22
CA PRO A 102 -5.54 15.62 -17.59
C PRO A 102 -5.55 14.39 -18.52
N ASP A 103 -6.34 14.44 -19.58
CA ASP A 103 -6.53 13.32 -20.51
C ASP A 103 -5.23 12.75 -21.07
N PHE A 104 -4.24 13.61 -21.34
CA PHE A 104 -2.92 13.17 -21.83
C PHE A 104 -2.09 12.39 -20.80
N LEU A 105 -2.43 12.46 -19.50
CA LEU A 105 -1.82 11.66 -18.43
C LEU A 105 -2.69 10.47 -18.04
N ARG A 106 -3.96 10.45 -18.43
CA ARG A 106 -4.87 9.34 -18.17
C ARG A 106 -4.61 8.13 -19.04
N ASN A 107 -4.15 8.39 -20.27
CA ASN A 107 -3.94 7.36 -21.27
C ASN A 107 -2.43 7.08 -21.37
N PRO A 108 -1.94 5.96 -20.86
CA PRO A 108 -0.56 5.59 -21.14
C PRO A 108 -0.37 5.49 -22.64
N ILE A 109 0.62 6.19 -23.14
CA ILE A 109 1.03 6.09 -24.53
C ILE A 109 1.92 4.86 -24.63
N VAL A 110 1.44 3.81 -25.30
CA VAL A 110 2.24 2.65 -25.66
C VAL A 110 2.45 2.73 -27.18
N ASP A 111 3.71 2.71 -27.61
CA ASP A 111 4.11 2.84 -29.01
C ASP A 111 3.52 4.07 -29.76
N GLY A 112 3.40 5.18 -29.03
CA GLY A 112 2.90 6.44 -29.59
C GLY A 112 1.37 6.53 -29.74
N MET A 113 0.62 5.53 -29.29
CA MET A 113 -0.85 5.49 -29.33
C MET A 113 -1.42 5.49 -27.91
N PRO A 114 -2.51 6.28 -27.65
CA PRO A 114 -3.25 6.16 -26.40
C PRO A 114 -3.89 4.77 -26.31
N VAL A 115 -3.64 4.04 -25.23
CA VAL A 115 -4.34 2.79 -24.97
C VAL A 115 -5.69 3.12 -24.33
N GLU A 116 -6.76 3.06 -25.10
CA GLU A 116 -8.11 3.05 -24.57
C GLU A 116 -8.39 1.66 -23.97
N SER A 117 -8.43 1.55 -22.67
CA SER A 117 -8.97 0.37 -22.00
C SER A 117 -10.17 0.77 -21.15
N ASP A 118 -11.30 0.19 -21.41
CA ASP A 118 -12.51 0.34 -20.57
C ASP A 118 -12.34 -0.19 -19.14
N GLN A 119 -11.22 -0.85 -18.87
CA GLN A 119 -10.87 -1.42 -17.57
C GLN A 119 -9.49 -0.96 -17.13
N LYS A 120 -9.34 0.32 -16.87
CA LYS A 120 -8.10 0.84 -16.28
C LYS A 120 -8.01 0.40 -14.83
N ILE A 121 -7.16 -0.57 -14.56
CA ILE A 121 -6.72 -0.87 -13.20
C ILE A 121 -5.67 0.18 -12.85
N GLU A 122 -5.97 1.00 -11.85
CA GLU A 122 -4.93 1.84 -11.26
C GLU A 122 -3.99 0.94 -10.47
N GLY A 123 -2.78 0.74 -10.94
CA GLY A 123 -1.78 -0.13 -10.31
C GLY A 123 -1.54 0.21 -8.84
N PHE A 124 -1.69 1.48 -8.47
CA PHE A 124 -1.60 1.92 -7.08
C PHE A 124 -2.64 1.29 -6.14
N THR A 125 -3.81 0.90 -6.67
CA THR A 125 -4.88 0.28 -5.87
C THR A 125 -4.51 -1.13 -5.44
N VAL A 126 -3.71 -1.83 -6.22
CA VAL A 126 -3.33 -3.24 -5.96
C VAL A 126 -1.86 -3.40 -5.58
N VAL A 127 -1.12 -2.31 -5.43
CA VAL A 127 0.29 -2.37 -5.05
C VAL A 127 0.46 -3.16 -3.75
N GLY A 128 1.46 -4.05 -3.72
CA GLY A 128 1.73 -4.97 -2.61
C GLY A 128 1.00 -6.32 -2.71
N SER A 129 0.13 -6.51 -3.70
CA SER A 129 -0.44 -7.84 -4.00
C SER A 129 0.52 -8.72 -4.80
N ASP A 130 1.47 -8.12 -5.48
CA ASP A 130 2.61 -8.74 -6.12
C ASP A 130 3.63 -9.15 -5.05
N ASN A 131 3.32 -10.20 -4.31
CA ASN A 131 4.17 -10.66 -3.21
C ASN A 131 5.51 -11.22 -3.71
N TRP A 132 6.48 -11.36 -2.80
CA TRP A 132 7.86 -11.76 -3.11
C TRP A 132 8.13 -13.24 -2.88
N TYR A 133 7.10 -14.04 -2.64
CA TYR A 133 7.22 -15.47 -2.41
C TYR A 133 7.34 -16.23 -3.74
N ASP A 134 8.29 -17.15 -3.82
CA ASP A 134 8.50 -18.03 -4.97
C ASP A 134 7.51 -19.22 -4.95
N ILE A 135 6.20 -18.94 -4.82
CA ILE A 135 5.15 -19.93 -4.98
C ILE A 135 4.91 -20.11 -6.47
N GLU A 136 4.96 -21.34 -6.98
CA GLU A 136 5.00 -21.63 -8.42
C GLU A 136 3.78 -21.12 -9.17
N ASN A 137 2.59 -21.31 -8.61
CA ASN A 137 1.34 -20.91 -9.26
C ASN A 137 0.69 -19.78 -8.46
N GLN A 138 0.72 -18.58 -9.00
CA GLN A 138 0.12 -17.40 -8.37
C GLN A 138 -0.86 -16.72 -9.30
N THR A 139 -1.98 -16.26 -8.74
CA THR A 139 -2.99 -15.47 -9.44
C THR A 139 -3.48 -14.35 -8.53
N VAL A 140 -3.48 -13.12 -9.06
CA VAL A 140 -4.09 -11.96 -8.39
C VAL A 140 -5.17 -11.40 -9.31
N ASN A 141 -6.39 -11.33 -8.81
CA ASN A 141 -7.54 -10.78 -9.52
C ASN A 141 -8.04 -9.52 -8.82
N TYR A 142 -8.28 -8.47 -9.58
CA TYR A 142 -8.87 -7.24 -9.07
C TYR A 142 -10.27 -7.02 -9.63
N PHE A 143 -11.21 -6.69 -8.73
CA PHE A 143 -12.61 -6.41 -9.04
C PHE A 143 -12.95 -4.97 -8.62
N ARG A 144 -13.01 -4.07 -9.59
CA ARG A 144 -13.37 -2.67 -9.35
C ARG A 144 -14.80 -2.54 -8.85
N GLN A 145 -15.01 -1.80 -7.77
CA GLN A 145 -16.30 -1.53 -7.16
C GLN A 145 -16.71 -0.08 -7.40
N SER A 146 -17.30 0.19 -8.56
CA SER A 146 -17.70 1.54 -8.96
C SER A 146 -18.77 2.14 -8.02
N SER A 147 -19.65 1.33 -7.47
CA SER A 147 -20.67 1.77 -6.49
C SER A 147 -20.05 2.38 -5.23
N ILE A 148 -18.88 1.89 -4.81
CA ILE A 148 -18.15 2.47 -3.69
C ILE A 148 -17.53 3.80 -4.11
N GLU A 149 -17.01 3.91 -5.32
CA GLU A 149 -16.42 5.14 -5.84
C GLU A 149 -17.40 6.31 -5.91
N ASP A 150 -18.66 6.00 -6.17
CA ASP A 150 -19.74 7.01 -6.22
C ASP A 150 -20.23 7.40 -4.81
N ALA A 151 -20.15 6.49 -3.86
CA ALA A 151 -20.62 6.70 -2.49
C ALA A 151 -19.54 7.30 -1.57
N ILE A 152 -18.29 6.95 -1.76
CA ILE A 152 -17.17 7.33 -0.88
C ILE A 152 -16.05 7.91 -1.73
N PRO A 153 -15.66 9.17 -1.53
CA PRO A 153 -14.58 9.81 -2.28
C PRO A 153 -13.21 9.34 -1.80
N VAL A 154 -12.87 8.08 -2.08
CA VAL A 154 -11.59 7.48 -1.67
C VAL A 154 -10.41 8.12 -2.38
N ARG A 155 -9.27 8.21 -1.69
CA ARG A 155 -8.02 8.77 -2.21
C ARG A 155 -6.81 8.04 -1.63
N ASN A 156 -5.64 8.50 -2.05
CA ASN A 156 -4.38 8.00 -1.52
C ASN A 156 -4.17 8.35 -0.06
N VAL A 157 -3.99 7.32 0.72
CA VAL A 157 -3.52 7.43 2.10
C VAL A 157 -2.21 6.66 2.22
N ARG A 158 -1.33 7.06 3.13
CA ARG A 158 -0.01 6.46 3.37
C ARG A 158 0.04 4.95 3.07
N SER A 159 1.05 4.51 2.32
CA SER A 159 1.27 3.13 1.86
C SER A 159 0.30 2.64 0.78
N VAL A 160 -0.65 3.48 0.35
CA VAL A 160 -1.55 3.19 -0.77
C VAL A 160 -2.19 1.80 -0.63
N GLY A 161 -2.12 0.94 -1.66
CA GLY A 161 -2.60 -0.44 -1.63
C GLY A 161 -1.85 -1.35 -0.66
N ASN A 162 -0.53 -1.15 -0.47
CA ASN A 162 0.27 -1.98 0.43
C ASN A 162 -0.34 -2.13 1.84
N ASN A 163 -1.09 -1.14 2.31
CA ASN A 163 -1.67 -1.21 3.66
C ASN A 163 -2.62 -2.40 3.82
N TYR A 164 -3.48 -2.64 2.85
CA TYR A 164 -4.48 -3.71 2.93
C TYR A 164 -4.04 -4.99 2.20
N THR A 165 -3.28 -4.88 1.12
CA THR A 165 -2.82 -6.06 0.37
C THR A 165 -1.78 -6.85 1.16
N VAL A 166 -0.77 -6.17 1.69
CA VAL A 166 0.28 -6.82 2.52
C VAL A 166 -0.31 -7.37 3.82
N PHE A 167 -1.24 -6.66 4.45
CA PHE A 167 -1.95 -7.18 5.62
C PHE A 167 -2.62 -8.52 5.31
N ALA A 168 -3.39 -8.57 4.22
CA ALA A 168 -4.08 -9.79 3.81
C ALA A 168 -3.10 -10.92 3.47
N THR A 169 -2.07 -10.62 2.67
CA THR A 169 -1.07 -11.62 2.28
C THR A 169 -0.33 -12.19 3.48
N GLU A 170 0.20 -11.33 4.34
CA GLU A 170 1.03 -11.78 5.47
C GLU A 170 0.23 -12.54 6.53
N THR A 171 -1.03 -12.12 6.78
CA THR A 171 -1.95 -12.86 7.65
C THR A 171 -2.26 -14.24 7.06
N PHE A 172 -2.56 -14.29 5.77
CA PHE A 172 -2.87 -15.57 5.10
C PHE A 172 -1.66 -16.50 5.02
N ILE A 173 -0.46 -16.00 4.83
CA ILE A 173 0.79 -16.79 4.89
C ILE A 173 0.98 -17.41 6.29
N ASP A 174 0.60 -16.71 7.36
CA ASP A 174 0.62 -17.28 8.71
C ASP A 174 -0.43 -18.39 8.85
N GLU A 175 -1.64 -18.22 8.33
CA GLU A 175 -2.69 -19.25 8.31
C GLU A 175 -2.22 -20.50 7.56
N VAL A 176 -1.65 -20.34 6.37
CA VAL A 176 -1.11 -21.43 5.55
C VAL A 176 0.03 -22.16 6.29
N SER A 177 0.95 -21.41 6.88
CA SER A 177 2.07 -21.98 7.62
C SER A 177 1.59 -22.81 8.83
N HIS A 178 0.56 -22.30 9.52
CA HIS A 178 -0.07 -22.98 10.65
C HIS A 178 -0.77 -24.27 10.23
N GLU A 179 -1.54 -24.24 9.14
CA GLU A 179 -2.22 -25.42 8.57
C GLU A 179 -1.21 -26.51 8.19
N LEU A 180 -0.10 -26.11 7.59
CA LEU A 180 0.99 -27.01 7.21
C LEU A 180 1.86 -27.47 8.39
N LYS A 181 1.64 -26.93 9.59
CA LYS A 181 2.46 -27.15 10.80
C LYS A 181 3.94 -26.84 10.55
N VAL A 182 4.20 -25.77 9.84
CA VAL A 182 5.52 -25.22 9.58
C VAL A 182 5.65 -23.90 10.34
N ASP A 183 6.78 -23.67 10.98
CA ASP A 183 7.05 -22.40 11.64
C ASP A 183 6.96 -21.23 10.63
N PRO A 184 6.26 -20.12 10.96
CA PRO A 184 6.02 -19.00 10.05
C PRO A 184 7.28 -18.38 9.45
N MET A 185 8.38 -18.30 10.21
CA MET A 185 9.66 -17.83 9.69
C MET A 185 10.26 -18.83 8.70
N SER A 186 10.26 -20.10 9.07
CA SER A 186 10.78 -21.18 8.22
C SER A 186 10.00 -21.29 6.91
N PHE A 187 8.67 -21.16 6.98
CA PHE A 187 7.81 -21.11 5.80
C PHE A 187 8.24 -19.97 4.86
N ARG A 188 8.30 -18.73 5.36
CA ARG A 188 8.72 -17.57 4.55
C ARG A 188 10.09 -17.78 3.92
N LEU A 189 11.08 -18.22 4.69
CA LEU A 189 12.43 -18.45 4.16
C LEU A 189 12.49 -19.54 3.09
N ASN A 190 11.58 -20.52 3.10
CA ASN A 190 11.49 -21.53 2.06
C ASN A 190 11.05 -20.95 0.71
N TYR A 191 10.25 -19.88 0.73
CA TYR A 191 9.72 -19.23 -0.47
C TYR A 191 10.40 -17.89 -0.81
N LEU A 192 11.49 -17.52 -0.12
CA LEU A 192 12.26 -16.29 -0.39
C LEU A 192 13.66 -16.63 -0.93
N LYS A 193 13.76 -17.54 -1.88
CA LYS A 193 15.03 -18.03 -2.41
C LYS A 193 15.49 -17.31 -3.69
N GLY A 194 14.54 -16.78 -4.43
CA GLY A 194 14.75 -16.13 -5.71
C GLY A 194 14.69 -14.61 -5.66
N ILE A 195 14.28 -14.05 -6.77
CA ILE A 195 14.01 -12.62 -6.93
C ILE A 195 12.57 -12.26 -6.52
N GLY A 196 11.75 -13.27 -6.21
CA GLY A 196 10.30 -13.19 -6.07
C GLY A 196 9.59 -13.25 -7.42
N VAL A 197 8.36 -13.74 -7.42
CA VAL A 197 7.47 -13.65 -8.57
C VAL A 197 6.75 -12.33 -8.46
N ASN A 198 7.28 -11.30 -9.09
CA ASN A 198 6.69 -9.99 -9.08
C ASN A 198 5.91 -9.81 -10.38
N GLU A 199 4.67 -10.24 -10.38
CA GLU A 199 3.83 -10.14 -11.57
C GLU A 199 3.45 -8.70 -11.86
N GLY A 200 3.65 -8.30 -13.10
CA GLY A 200 3.32 -6.97 -13.59
C GLY A 200 4.35 -5.90 -13.24
N SER A 201 5.41 -6.22 -12.54
CA SER A 201 6.55 -5.34 -12.41
C SER A 201 7.70 -5.79 -13.29
N ASN A 202 8.29 -4.84 -13.99
CA ASN A 202 9.56 -5.05 -14.69
C ASN A 202 10.74 -4.89 -13.72
N THR A 203 10.59 -5.35 -12.47
CA THR A 203 11.61 -5.23 -11.44
C THR A 203 12.87 -5.95 -11.90
N PRO A 204 13.99 -5.26 -12.07
CA PRO A 204 15.22 -5.90 -12.47
C PRO A 204 15.65 -6.96 -11.46
N SER A 205 16.14 -8.10 -11.96
CA SER A 205 16.68 -9.17 -11.12
C SER A 205 17.82 -8.71 -10.20
N SER A 206 18.49 -7.62 -10.56
CA SER A 206 19.52 -6.97 -9.75
C SER A 206 19.00 -6.41 -8.42
N PHE A 207 17.70 -6.19 -8.27
CA PHE A 207 17.13 -5.70 -7.00
C PHE A 207 17.13 -6.76 -5.91
N GLY A 208 17.24 -8.03 -6.26
CA GLY A 208 17.46 -9.11 -5.29
C GLY A 208 16.27 -9.47 -4.40
N GLY A 209 15.08 -8.96 -4.70
CA GLY A 209 13.77 -9.19 -4.10
C GLY A 209 13.68 -10.14 -2.92
N GLY A 210 13.30 -11.38 -3.17
CA GLY A 210 13.11 -12.39 -2.12
C GLY A 210 14.35 -12.65 -1.26
N LYS A 211 15.56 -12.59 -1.83
CA LYS A 211 16.80 -12.75 -1.06
C LYS A 211 17.04 -11.59 -0.09
N ARG A 212 16.74 -10.36 -0.50
CA ARG A 212 16.86 -9.20 0.40
C ARG A 212 15.83 -9.28 1.52
N LEU A 213 14.58 -9.64 1.23
CA LEU A 213 13.56 -9.92 2.24
C LEU A 213 13.97 -11.02 3.20
N ALA A 214 14.53 -12.13 2.71
CA ALA A 214 15.04 -13.20 3.56
C ALA A 214 16.16 -12.70 4.49
N ASN A 215 17.02 -11.80 4.03
CA ASN A 215 18.08 -11.23 4.83
C ASN A 215 17.54 -10.32 5.95
N VAL A 216 16.65 -9.37 5.64
CA VAL A 216 16.07 -8.50 6.68
C VAL A 216 15.25 -9.32 7.69
N LEU A 217 14.57 -10.39 7.24
CA LEU A 217 13.85 -11.28 8.12
C LEU A 217 14.78 -12.02 9.09
N LYS A 218 15.90 -12.57 8.62
CA LYS A 218 16.90 -13.23 9.46
C LYS A 218 17.49 -12.29 10.49
N VAL A 219 17.84 -11.07 10.08
CA VAL A 219 18.38 -10.07 11.00
C VAL A 219 17.36 -9.65 12.04
N ALA A 220 16.11 -9.39 11.64
CA ALA A 220 15.02 -9.03 12.56
C ALA A 220 14.76 -10.16 13.59
N SER A 221 14.73 -11.41 13.11
CA SER A 221 14.54 -12.59 13.95
C SER A 221 15.64 -12.77 14.98
N GLY A 222 16.90 -12.55 14.58
CA GLY A 222 18.04 -12.59 15.50
C GLY A 222 17.95 -11.51 16.59
N ILE A 223 17.62 -10.28 16.21
CA ILE A 223 17.45 -9.16 17.17
C ILE A 223 16.26 -9.39 18.12
N ALA A 224 15.17 -9.97 17.61
CA ALA A 224 13.98 -10.25 18.39
C ALA A 224 14.09 -11.52 19.23
N ASN A 225 15.12 -12.34 19.05
CA ASN A 225 15.26 -13.69 19.62
C ASN A 225 14.06 -14.60 19.26
N TYR A 226 13.57 -14.49 18.02
CA TYR A 226 12.44 -15.28 17.55
C TYR A 226 12.74 -16.79 17.60
N GLY A 227 11.81 -17.54 18.20
CA GLY A 227 11.96 -19.00 18.35
C GLY A 227 13.00 -19.47 19.38
N ILE A 228 13.75 -18.56 20.01
CA ILE A 228 14.73 -18.91 21.06
C ILE A 228 14.06 -18.97 22.44
N VAL A 229 13.15 -18.03 22.70
CA VAL A 229 12.42 -17.96 23.96
C VAL A 229 10.99 -18.41 23.71
N SER A 230 10.57 -19.43 24.45
CA SER A 230 9.16 -19.85 24.40
C SER A 230 8.29 -18.77 25.03
N PRO A 231 7.25 -18.29 24.33
CA PRO A 231 6.33 -17.30 24.89
C PRO A 231 5.62 -17.88 26.12
N ARG A 232 5.36 -17.02 27.10
CA ARG A 232 4.53 -17.35 28.26
C ARG A 232 3.06 -17.45 27.84
N ASP A 233 2.24 -17.99 28.71
CA ASP A 233 0.79 -18.01 28.45
C ASP A 233 0.25 -16.61 28.22
N GLY A 234 -0.47 -16.44 27.11
CA GLY A 234 -0.96 -15.16 26.63
C GLY A 234 0.06 -14.29 25.88
N GLU A 235 1.32 -14.71 25.77
CA GLU A 235 2.34 -14.00 24.98
C GLU A 235 2.52 -14.68 23.61
N GLY A 236 2.89 -13.90 22.62
CA GLY A 236 3.15 -14.38 21.26
C GLY A 236 4.08 -13.49 20.47
N MET A 237 4.61 -14.05 19.39
CA MET A 237 5.40 -13.32 18.42
C MET A 237 4.81 -13.49 17.02
N GLY A 238 4.56 -12.38 16.33
CA GLY A 238 4.12 -12.38 14.94
C GLY A 238 5.20 -11.83 14.02
N ILE A 239 5.15 -12.25 12.75
CA ILE A 239 6.09 -11.86 11.70
C ILE A 239 5.29 -11.28 10.54
N ALA A 240 5.79 -10.19 9.96
CA ALA A 240 5.36 -9.71 8.66
C ALA A 240 6.55 -9.17 7.88
N ILE A 241 6.52 -9.35 6.56
CA ILE A 241 7.52 -8.83 5.66
C ILE A 241 6.86 -8.08 4.52
N THR A 242 7.55 -7.12 3.93
CA THR A 242 7.11 -6.45 2.74
C THR A 242 8.27 -5.91 1.93
N GLY A 243 8.12 -5.91 0.62
CA GLY A 243 8.99 -5.17 -0.27
C GLY A 243 8.15 -4.13 -1.00
N ALA A 244 8.58 -2.89 -0.99
CA ALA A 244 7.94 -1.84 -1.75
C ALA A 244 8.91 -1.35 -2.83
N GLU A 245 8.43 -1.33 -4.06
CA GLU A 245 9.13 -0.71 -5.17
C GLU A 245 8.45 0.61 -5.49
N ASN A 246 9.16 1.69 -5.32
CA ASN A 246 8.69 3.00 -5.71
C ASN A 246 9.75 3.68 -6.54
N ARG A 247 9.41 4.00 -7.80
CA ARG A 247 10.30 4.72 -8.72
C ARG A 247 11.66 4.07 -8.89
N TRP A 248 11.71 2.73 -9.02
CA TRP A 248 12.94 1.95 -9.20
C TRP A 248 13.88 1.98 -7.99
N ALA A 249 13.35 2.31 -6.82
CA ALA A 249 14.09 2.32 -5.56
C ALA A 249 13.42 1.35 -4.57
N PRO A 250 13.67 0.04 -4.70
CA PRO A 250 13.05 -0.96 -3.83
C PRO A 250 13.59 -0.85 -2.41
N CYS A 251 12.69 -0.95 -1.44
CA CYS A 251 13.05 -1.12 -0.05
C CYS A 251 12.36 -2.36 0.53
N PHE A 252 13.02 -3.04 1.43
CA PHE A 252 12.57 -4.30 2.02
C PHE A 252 12.54 -4.17 3.54
N LEU A 253 11.47 -4.67 4.13
CA LEU A 253 11.22 -4.55 5.55
C LEU A 253 10.77 -5.88 6.14
N ALA A 254 11.31 -6.22 7.32
CA ALA A 254 10.77 -7.25 8.19
C ALA A 254 10.41 -6.64 9.55
N LEU A 255 9.25 -7.02 10.05
CA LEU A 255 8.72 -6.62 11.34
C LEU A 255 8.43 -7.86 12.19
N ILE A 256 8.91 -7.85 13.43
CA ILE A 256 8.53 -8.83 14.46
C ILE A 256 7.86 -8.11 15.59
N ALA A 257 6.64 -8.52 15.91
CA ALA A 257 5.86 -7.99 17.01
C ALA A 257 5.84 -8.99 18.19
N ASN A 258 6.20 -8.53 19.38
CA ASN A 258 5.96 -9.24 20.61
C ASN A 258 4.67 -8.70 21.20
N VAL A 259 3.70 -9.58 21.44
CA VAL A 259 2.38 -9.21 21.93
C VAL A 259 2.02 -10.00 23.17
N LYS A 260 1.17 -9.39 24.00
CA LYS A 260 0.52 -10.05 25.13
C LYS A 260 -0.98 -9.88 25.00
N VAL A 261 -1.70 -10.96 25.15
CA VAL A 261 -3.17 -10.99 25.10
C VAL A 261 -3.69 -11.19 26.51
N ASP A 262 -4.52 -10.26 26.95
CA ASP A 262 -5.31 -10.45 28.16
C ASP A 262 -6.53 -11.33 27.83
N LYS A 263 -6.53 -12.55 28.34
CA LYS A 263 -7.60 -13.52 28.06
C LYS A 263 -8.95 -13.12 28.62
N SER A 264 -9.00 -12.23 29.60
CA SER A 264 -10.26 -11.80 30.23
C SER A 264 -10.94 -10.68 29.43
N SER A 265 -10.19 -9.77 28.88
CA SER A 265 -10.67 -8.60 28.12
C SER A 265 -10.50 -8.72 26.62
N ALA A 266 -9.77 -9.76 26.15
CA ALA A 266 -9.31 -9.90 24.78
C ALA A 266 -8.44 -8.71 24.28
N ALA A 267 -7.95 -7.87 25.18
CA ALA A 267 -7.07 -6.76 24.83
C ALA A 267 -5.69 -7.28 24.40
N ILE A 268 -5.19 -6.70 23.30
CA ILE A 268 -3.86 -7.00 22.77
C ILE A 268 -2.93 -5.86 23.16
N ASP A 269 -1.87 -6.18 23.90
CA ASP A 269 -0.82 -5.24 24.28
C ASP A 269 0.46 -5.54 23.48
N VAL A 270 0.89 -4.55 22.68
CA VAL A 270 2.11 -4.65 21.88
C VAL A 270 3.31 -4.29 22.76
N GLN A 271 4.02 -5.31 23.20
CA GLN A 271 5.16 -5.15 24.10
C GLN A 271 6.41 -4.59 23.41
N LYS A 272 6.67 -5.06 22.19
CA LYS A 272 7.86 -4.66 21.42
C LYS A 272 7.63 -4.85 19.92
N LEU A 273 8.15 -3.92 19.15
CA LEU A 273 8.29 -4.05 17.70
C LEU A 273 9.77 -4.04 17.34
N THR A 274 10.21 -5.05 16.61
CA THR A 274 11.56 -5.12 16.02
C THR A 274 11.42 -4.98 14.53
N CYS A 275 11.95 -3.89 13.97
CA CYS A 275 11.86 -3.57 12.55
C CYS A 275 13.27 -3.52 11.95
N VAL A 276 13.49 -4.21 10.85
CA VAL A 276 14.72 -4.14 10.06
C VAL A 276 14.36 -3.72 8.64
N LEU A 277 15.04 -2.70 8.16
CA LEU A 277 14.79 -2.07 6.87
C LEU A 277 16.07 -2.11 6.04
N ASP A 278 15.95 -2.57 4.79
CA ASP A 278 16.96 -2.48 3.75
C ASP A 278 16.48 -1.47 2.70
N VAL A 279 17.15 -0.34 2.62
CA VAL A 279 16.81 0.77 1.69
C VAL A 279 17.71 0.81 0.45
N GLY A 280 18.61 -0.16 0.33
CA GLY A 280 19.63 -0.17 -0.70
C GLY A 280 20.84 0.70 -0.35
N CYS A 281 21.69 0.96 -1.36
CA CYS A 281 22.91 1.77 -1.25
C CYS A 281 22.71 3.11 -1.93
#